data_1d9d0d1cb2d8598ba82a2d664552883d
#
_entry.id   1d9d0d1cb2d8598ba82a2d664552883d
#
_cell.length_a   1.000
_cell.length_b   1.000
_cell.length_c   1.000
_cell.angle_alpha   90.00
_cell.angle_beta   90.00
_cell.angle_gamma   90.00
#
_symmetry.space_group_name_H-M   'P 1'
#
loop_
_entity.id
_entity.type
_entity.pdbx_description
1 polymer ?
#
loop_
_entity_poly.entity_id
_entity_poly.type
_entity_poly.pdbx_seq_one_letter_code
_entity_poly.pdbx_strand_id
1 'polypeptide(L)'
;MLRLLRSTDDICLEKDSALRPLLRAADLVTRFFCVGEAVSIPLLRATWKAAEHPLPRAVLGRIVKDEAGHGAFGWHFLDWAAPSLTADDREHLRAAAQATIVQVRRLWEDLRRRPKRHPGSTRWDGCRPTLT
;
A
#
# COMPACT_ATOMS: atom_id res chain seq x y z
N MET A 1 -11.85 -5.80 -15.09
CA MET A 1 -10.41 -6.05 -15.21
C MET A 1 -9.65 -4.89 -14.60
N LEU A 2 -8.96 -5.14 -13.51
CA LEU A 2 -8.23 -4.14 -12.73
C LEU A 2 -7.04 -3.60 -13.53
N ARG A 3 -7.22 -2.42 -14.15
CA ARG A 3 -6.09 -1.59 -14.58
C ARG A 3 -5.64 -0.70 -13.40
N LEU A 4 -5.32 -1.31 -12.27
CA LEU A 4 -4.89 -0.58 -11.08
C LEU A 4 -3.37 -0.56 -10.89
N LEU A 5 -2.65 -1.38 -11.63
CA LEU A 5 -1.20 -1.36 -11.68
C LEU A 5 -0.81 -1.45 -13.16
N ARG A 6 -0.58 -0.28 -13.74
CA ARG A 6 -0.06 -0.20 -15.11
C ARG A 6 1.39 -0.60 -15.20
N SER A 7 1.99 -1.20 -14.33
CA SER A 7 3.34 -1.69 -14.22
C SER A 7 3.87 -1.42 -12.81
N THR A 8 4.62 -2.33 -12.27
CA THR A 8 5.51 -2.09 -11.13
C THR A 8 6.52 -0.96 -11.43
N ASP A 9 6.63 -0.52 -12.67
CA ASP A 9 7.43 0.61 -13.11
C ASP A 9 6.77 1.96 -12.83
N ASP A 10 5.43 2.01 -12.63
CA ASP A 10 4.70 3.22 -12.23
C ASP A 10 4.77 3.49 -10.71
N ILE A 11 5.15 2.51 -9.93
CA ILE A 11 5.74 2.76 -8.62
C ILE A 11 7.18 3.15 -8.97
N CYS A 12 7.40 4.45 -9.15
CA CYS A 12 8.73 4.99 -9.35
C CYS A 12 9.61 4.64 -8.14
N LEU A 13 10.08 3.43 -8.12
CA LEU A 13 11.40 3.11 -7.68
C LEU A 13 12.28 3.75 -8.75
N GLU A 14 12.43 5.08 -8.70
CA GLU A 14 13.52 5.68 -9.41
C GLU A 14 14.70 4.79 -9.12
N LYS A 15 15.20 4.15 -10.18
CA LYS A 15 16.43 3.40 -10.13
C LYS A 15 17.57 4.41 -9.94
N ASP A 16 17.48 5.18 -8.86
CA ASP A 16 18.53 6.04 -8.45
C ASP A 16 19.62 5.14 -7.87
N SER A 17 20.42 4.63 -8.81
CA SER A 17 21.59 3.81 -8.53
C SER A 17 22.64 4.57 -7.69
N ALA A 18 22.44 5.86 -7.48
CA ALA A 18 23.31 6.74 -6.70
C ALA A 18 23.08 6.64 -5.19
N LEU A 19 21.92 6.18 -4.73
CA LEU A 19 21.68 6.05 -3.29
C LEU A 19 22.49 4.90 -2.68
N ARG A 20 23.12 5.17 -1.54
CA ARG A 20 23.76 4.11 -0.73
C ARG A 20 22.73 3.00 -0.40
N PRO A 21 23.13 1.72 -0.33
CA PRO A 21 22.21 0.60 -0.11
C PRO A 21 21.31 0.77 1.13
N LEU A 22 21.87 1.29 2.23
CA LEU A 22 21.10 1.55 3.46
C LEU A 22 20.04 2.64 3.25
N LEU A 23 20.39 3.75 2.61
CA LEU A 23 19.44 4.83 2.34
C LEU A 23 18.33 4.38 1.40
N ARG A 24 18.65 3.59 0.39
CA ARG A 24 17.68 3.00 -0.52
C ARG A 24 16.70 2.08 0.22
N ALA A 25 17.21 1.22 1.10
CA ALA A 25 16.36 0.38 1.95
C ALA A 25 15.46 1.22 2.87
N ALA A 26 16.03 2.26 3.51
CA ALA A 26 15.28 3.17 4.37
C ALA A 26 14.21 3.97 3.61
N ASP A 27 14.47 4.39 2.37
CA ASP A 27 13.50 5.05 1.50
C ASP A 27 12.30 4.12 1.21
N LEU A 28 12.57 2.89 0.81
CA LEU A 28 11.52 1.89 0.57
C LEU A 28 10.70 1.61 1.83
N VAL A 29 11.36 1.40 2.96
CA VAL A 29 10.71 1.16 4.25
C VAL A 29 9.84 2.35 4.66
N THR A 30 10.34 3.58 4.49
CA THR A 30 9.57 4.79 4.79
C THR A 30 8.30 4.87 3.96
N ARG A 31 8.37 4.61 2.66
CA ARG A 31 7.22 4.70 1.76
C ARG A 31 6.19 3.62 2.00
N PHE A 32 6.64 2.37 2.08
CA PHE A 32 5.73 1.21 2.12
C PHE A 32 5.31 0.86 3.54
N PHE A 33 6.25 0.76 4.48
CA PHE A 33 5.95 0.28 5.82
C PHE A 33 5.58 1.40 6.80
N CYS A 34 6.17 2.60 6.69
CA CYS A 34 5.76 3.68 7.57
C CYS A 34 4.51 4.41 7.06
N VAL A 35 4.52 4.88 5.81
CA VAL A 35 3.39 5.62 5.23
C VAL A 35 2.30 4.68 4.72
N GLY A 36 2.67 3.64 3.96
CA GLY A 36 1.73 2.69 3.38
C GLY A 36 0.88 1.99 4.44
N GLU A 37 1.53 1.43 5.47
CA GLU A 37 0.82 0.70 6.53
C GLU A 37 -0.01 1.62 7.43
N ALA A 38 0.42 2.86 7.63
CA ALA A 38 -0.39 3.85 8.36
C ALA A 38 -1.74 4.13 7.67
N VAL A 39 -1.84 3.88 6.36
CA VAL A 39 -3.08 4.03 5.59
C VAL A 39 -3.80 2.69 5.41
N SER A 40 -3.08 1.62 5.06
CA SER A 40 -3.66 0.32 4.72
C SER A 40 -4.30 -0.37 5.92
N ILE A 41 -3.66 -0.37 7.08
CA ILE A 41 -4.14 -1.07 8.28
C ILE A 41 -5.49 -0.53 8.77
N PRO A 42 -5.70 0.80 8.93
CA PRO A 42 -7.02 1.33 9.28
C PRO A 42 -8.10 0.99 8.25
N LEU A 43 -7.76 1.01 6.96
CA LEU A 43 -8.69 0.66 5.88
C LEU A 43 -9.10 -0.81 5.96
N LEU A 44 -8.13 -1.73 6.11
CA LEU A 44 -8.38 -3.16 6.27
C LEU A 44 -9.25 -3.43 7.49
N ARG A 45 -8.97 -2.78 8.62
CA ARG A 45 -9.79 -2.90 9.83
C ARG A 45 -11.22 -2.41 9.62
N ALA A 46 -11.42 -1.29 8.92
CA ALA A 46 -12.75 -0.78 8.60
C ALA A 46 -13.50 -1.75 7.68
N THR A 47 -12.85 -2.27 6.64
CA THR A 47 -13.42 -3.24 5.71
C THR A 47 -13.78 -4.55 6.42
N TRP A 48 -12.91 -5.04 7.30
CA TRP A 48 -13.19 -6.21 8.13
C TRP A 48 -14.41 -6.04 9.02
N LYS A 49 -14.52 -4.90 9.69
CA LYS A 49 -15.69 -4.60 10.56
C LYS A 49 -16.99 -4.50 9.76
N ALA A 50 -16.94 -3.97 8.54
CA ALA A 50 -18.09 -3.82 7.65
C ALA A 50 -18.46 -5.10 6.91
N ALA A 51 -17.63 -6.13 6.90
CA ALA A 51 -17.91 -7.39 6.21
C ALA A 51 -19.01 -8.17 6.92
N GLU A 52 -20.16 -8.34 6.27
CA GLU A 52 -21.31 -9.09 6.80
C GLU A 52 -21.20 -10.59 6.54
N HIS A 53 -20.71 -10.97 5.35
CA HIS A 53 -20.56 -12.36 4.99
C HIS A 53 -19.43 -13.04 5.77
N PRO A 54 -19.65 -14.26 6.35
CA PRO A 54 -18.69 -14.89 7.25
C PRO A 54 -17.33 -15.19 6.60
N LEU A 55 -17.28 -15.60 5.33
CA LEU A 55 -16.04 -15.94 4.66
C LEU A 55 -15.10 -14.71 4.45
N PRO A 56 -15.52 -13.62 3.78
CA PRO A 56 -14.71 -12.40 3.71
C PRO A 56 -14.32 -11.88 5.10
N ARG A 57 -15.21 -11.93 6.08
CA ARG A 57 -14.93 -11.49 7.44
C ARG A 57 -13.80 -12.31 8.09
N ALA A 58 -13.82 -13.64 7.92
CA ALA A 58 -12.78 -14.51 8.45
C ALA A 58 -11.42 -14.25 7.78
N VAL A 59 -11.40 -14.12 6.45
CA VAL A 59 -10.17 -13.83 5.68
C VAL A 59 -9.60 -12.47 6.07
N LEU A 60 -10.40 -11.42 6.06
CA LEU A 60 -9.96 -10.07 6.44
C LEU A 60 -9.47 -10.02 7.89
N GLY A 61 -10.14 -10.75 8.81
CA GLY A 61 -9.73 -10.85 10.21
C GLY A 61 -8.36 -11.50 10.38
N ARG A 62 -8.02 -12.46 9.52
CA ARG A 62 -6.68 -13.06 9.49
C ARG A 62 -5.64 -12.05 8.98
N ILE A 63 -5.92 -11.39 7.86
CA ILE A 63 -5.04 -10.37 7.28
C ILE A 63 -4.77 -9.26 8.31
N VAL A 64 -5.81 -8.70 8.95
CA VAL A 64 -5.65 -7.63 9.97
C VAL A 64 -4.75 -8.05 11.12
N LYS A 65 -4.78 -9.33 11.53
CA LYS A 65 -3.87 -9.84 12.57
C LYS A 65 -2.41 -9.90 12.10
N ASP A 66 -2.21 -10.35 10.87
CA ASP A 66 -0.88 -10.49 10.30
C ASP A 66 -0.24 -9.11 10.03
N GLU A 67 -1.04 -8.09 9.65
CA GLU A 67 -0.60 -6.72 9.41
C GLU A 67 -0.10 -5.96 10.66
N ALA A 68 -0.41 -6.44 11.86
CA ALA A 68 0.06 -5.80 13.09
C ALA A 68 1.59 -5.77 13.19
N GLY A 69 2.26 -6.83 12.70
CA GLY A 69 3.73 -6.90 12.63
C GLY A 69 4.32 -5.94 11.59
N HIS A 70 3.66 -5.81 10.44
CA HIS A 70 4.09 -4.91 9.36
C HIS A 70 4.04 -3.45 9.80
N GLY A 71 3.00 -3.03 10.53
CA GLY A 71 2.86 -1.68 11.03
C GLY A 71 3.97 -1.25 12.01
N ALA A 72 4.59 -2.19 12.72
CA ALA A 72 5.71 -1.93 13.61
C ALA A 72 7.08 -1.99 12.90
N PHE A 73 7.21 -2.86 11.89
CA PHE A 73 8.47 -3.14 11.21
C PHE A 73 9.16 -1.88 10.68
N GLY A 74 8.41 -1.00 10.02
CA GLY A 74 8.95 0.21 9.43
C GLY A 74 9.66 1.11 10.46
N TRP A 75 9.05 1.29 11.60
CA TRP A 75 9.59 2.11 12.68
C TRP A 75 10.80 1.46 13.33
N HIS A 76 10.76 0.17 13.62
CA HIS A 76 11.92 -0.57 14.15
C HIS A 76 13.11 -0.55 13.21
N PHE A 77 12.86 -0.67 11.88
CA PHE A 77 13.93 -0.56 10.89
C PHE A 77 14.56 0.84 10.90
N LEU A 78 13.76 1.90 10.92
CA LEU A 78 14.27 3.27 10.94
C LEU A 78 15.03 3.58 12.22
N ASP A 79 14.58 3.09 13.38
CA ASP A 79 15.29 3.22 14.66
C ASP A 79 16.65 2.51 14.60
N TRP A 80 16.69 1.29 14.04
CA TRP A 80 17.92 0.55 13.84
C TRP A 80 18.89 1.26 12.87
N ALA A 81 18.38 1.83 11.78
CA ALA A 81 19.18 2.52 10.77
C ALA A 81 19.66 3.91 11.23
N ALA A 82 18.96 4.55 12.17
CA ALA A 82 19.15 5.93 12.56
C ALA A 82 20.60 6.35 12.89
N PRO A 83 21.42 5.54 13.61
CA PRO A 83 22.82 5.89 13.87
C PRO A 83 23.70 5.98 12.62
N SER A 84 23.30 5.30 11.53
CA SER A 84 24.04 5.23 10.26
C SER A 84 23.52 6.20 9.19
N LEU A 85 22.45 6.96 9.48
CA LEU A 85 21.85 7.95 8.60
C LEU A 85 22.37 9.35 8.91
N THR A 86 22.84 10.05 7.89
CA THR A 86 23.27 11.46 7.98
C THR A 86 22.06 12.40 8.11
N ALA A 87 22.30 13.68 8.33
CA ALA A 87 21.26 14.70 8.33
C ALA A 87 20.58 14.80 6.94
N ASP A 88 21.36 14.73 5.87
CA ASP A 88 20.85 14.77 4.49
C ASP A 88 20.02 13.53 4.15
N ASP A 89 20.43 12.34 4.62
CA ASP A 89 19.64 11.12 4.47
C ASP A 89 18.27 11.24 5.14
N ARG A 90 18.23 11.83 6.34
CA ARG A 90 16.98 12.04 7.07
C ARG A 90 16.06 13.05 6.40
N GLU A 91 16.64 14.09 5.79
CA GLU A 91 15.88 15.05 4.98
C GLU A 91 15.30 14.37 3.73
N HIS A 92 16.10 13.54 3.04
CA HIS A 92 15.64 12.72 1.92
C HIS A 92 14.44 11.85 2.33
N LEU A 93 14.53 11.12 3.46
CA LEU A 93 13.46 10.27 3.94
C LEU A 93 12.20 11.07 4.31
N ARG A 94 12.36 12.28 4.86
CA ARG A 94 11.24 13.18 5.15
C ARG A 94 10.53 13.61 3.87
N ALA A 95 11.29 14.00 2.84
CA ALA A 95 10.74 14.33 1.53
C ALA A 95 10.05 13.15 0.88
N ALA A 96 10.63 11.93 0.99
CA ALA A 96 10.04 10.69 0.50
C ALA A 96 8.69 10.39 1.17
N ALA A 97 8.60 10.54 2.49
CA ALA A 97 7.35 10.37 3.22
C ALA A 97 6.27 11.36 2.76
N GLN A 98 6.63 12.65 2.65
CA GLN A 98 5.72 13.70 2.18
C GLN A 98 5.21 13.43 0.76
N ALA A 99 6.10 13.07 -0.16
CA ALA A 99 5.72 12.72 -1.53
C ALA A 99 4.75 11.54 -1.56
N THR A 100 5.00 10.50 -0.75
CA THR A 100 4.12 9.34 -0.65
C THR A 100 2.74 9.70 -0.10
N ILE A 101 2.67 10.54 0.94
CA ILE A 101 1.39 11.04 1.48
C ILE A 101 0.59 11.79 0.41
N VAL A 102 1.25 12.63 -0.39
CA VAL A 102 0.59 13.35 -1.50
C VAL A 102 0.06 12.38 -2.56
N GLN A 103 0.84 11.34 -2.92
CA GLN A 103 0.41 10.32 -3.87
C GLN A 103 -0.82 9.54 -3.35
N VAL A 104 -0.80 9.12 -2.09
CA VAL A 104 -1.93 8.43 -1.46
C VAL A 104 -3.17 9.33 -1.46
N ARG A 105 -3.04 10.60 -1.11
CA ARG A 105 -4.16 11.56 -1.14
C ARG A 105 -4.77 11.65 -2.53
N ARG A 106 -3.95 11.82 -3.58
CA ARG A 106 -4.41 11.86 -4.98
C ARG A 106 -5.15 10.59 -5.37
N LEU A 107 -4.61 9.42 -5.02
CA LEU A 107 -5.27 8.14 -5.27
C LEU A 107 -6.68 8.09 -4.63
N TRP A 108 -6.82 8.56 -3.39
CA TRP A 108 -8.11 8.59 -2.71
C TRP A 108 -9.10 9.57 -3.36
N GLU A 109 -8.62 10.72 -3.80
CA GLU A 109 -9.44 11.69 -4.52
C GLU A 109 -9.96 11.12 -5.84
N ASP A 110 -9.11 10.42 -6.58
CA ASP A 110 -9.48 9.77 -7.84
C ASP A 110 -10.48 8.61 -7.61
N LEU A 111 -10.28 7.82 -6.56
CA LEU A 111 -11.21 6.76 -6.19
C LEU A 111 -12.60 7.31 -5.82
N ARG A 112 -12.65 8.45 -5.12
CA ARG A 112 -13.92 9.12 -4.78
C ARG A 112 -14.64 9.68 -5.98
N ARG A 113 -13.93 10.12 -7.01
CA ARG A 113 -14.49 10.66 -8.26
C ARG A 113 -15.03 9.59 -9.19
N ARG A 114 -14.61 8.32 -9.01
CA ARG A 114 -15.10 7.22 -9.85
C ARG A 114 -16.58 6.98 -9.56
N PRO A 115 -17.43 6.87 -10.61
CA PRO A 115 -18.82 6.55 -10.40
C PRO A 115 -18.96 5.20 -9.69
N LYS A 116 -19.80 5.17 -8.66
CA LYS A 116 -20.12 3.91 -7.97
C LYS A 116 -20.76 2.97 -9.00
N ARG A 117 -20.12 1.85 -9.28
CA ARG A 117 -20.74 0.82 -10.10
C ARG A 117 -21.96 0.30 -9.34
N HIS A 118 -23.13 0.35 -9.99
CA HIS A 118 -24.34 -0.24 -9.43
C HIS A 118 -24.12 -1.75 -9.18
N PRO A 119 -24.55 -2.29 -8.04
CA PRO A 119 -24.41 -3.72 -7.71
C PRO A 119 -25.02 -4.67 -8.75
N GLY A 120 -25.91 -4.18 -9.63
CA GLY A 120 -26.58 -4.98 -10.66
C GLY A 120 -25.83 -5.12 -11.99
N SER A 121 -24.64 -4.53 -12.17
CA SER A 121 -23.91 -4.59 -13.43
C SER A 121 -22.78 -5.64 -13.47
N THR A 122 -22.70 -6.52 -12.49
CA THR A 122 -21.81 -7.68 -12.55
C THR A 122 -22.43 -8.80 -13.37
N ARG A 123 -22.60 -8.55 -14.67
CA ARG A 123 -22.66 -9.67 -15.60
C ARG A 123 -21.26 -10.27 -15.62
N TRP A 124 -21.10 -11.36 -14.93
CA TRP A 124 -19.96 -12.24 -15.12
C TRP A 124 -20.08 -12.90 -16.49
N ASP A 125 -19.60 -12.24 -17.54
CA ASP A 125 -19.41 -12.85 -18.85
C ASP A 125 -18.15 -13.75 -18.82
N GLY A 126 -18.03 -14.52 -17.74
CA GLY A 126 -16.95 -15.44 -17.52
C GLY A 126 -17.26 -16.80 -18.05
N CYS A 127 -16.53 -17.21 -19.08
CA CYS A 127 -16.25 -18.59 -19.51
C CYS A 127 -17.43 -19.57 -19.40
N ARG A 128 -18.25 -19.63 -20.44
CA ARG A 128 -18.97 -20.87 -20.73
C ARG A 128 -17.92 -21.89 -21.16
N PRO A 129 -17.76 -23.04 -20.49
CA PRO A 129 -17.01 -24.12 -21.07
C PRO A 129 -17.76 -24.57 -22.34
N THR A 130 -17.13 -24.45 -23.48
CA THR A 130 -17.56 -25.11 -24.72
C THR A 130 -17.34 -26.60 -24.49
N LEU A 131 -18.39 -27.31 -24.12
CA LEU A 131 -18.45 -28.76 -24.19
C LEU A 131 -18.64 -29.13 -25.68
N THR A 132 -17.59 -29.59 -26.33
CA THR A 132 -17.64 -30.42 -27.50
C THR A 132 -17.41 -31.85 -27.12
#